data_bdeda868cdea96464bd2fdababc159bc
#
_entry.id   bdeda868cdea96464bd2fdababc159bc
#
_cell.length_a   1.000
_cell.length_b   1.000
_cell.length_c   1.000
_cell.angle_alpha   90.00
_cell.angle_beta   90.00
_cell.angle_gamma   90.00
#
_symmetry.space_group_name_H-M   'P 1'
#
loop_
_entity.id
_entity.type
_entity.pdbx_description
1 polymer ?
#
loop_
_entity_poly.entity_id
_entity_poly.type
_entity_poly.pdbx_seq_one_letter_code
_entity_poly.pdbx_strand_id
1 'polypeptide(L)'
;MYLMYVDESGDSGMTNSPSRYFCLSGVVVHELRWKDTLADLLSFRHWLKSTYSVYLDDELHAADMINKPSRVAPSLQRLKKHERLAIVRHFADQIARLSNVRLLNVVVDKQGGVPSAEEVFRRAWYTLFQRFENTIRNQNFPGPKNTDDRGIIFPDQTDGGKLSRYLNEMRMRNPLKVRQPHGAFYYKDEPIKVIIEDPMLRDSRGSFFIQVADCVAFLLKQSIQPCSYMRRHGGSAYFRRLDPVLCRYASYKNPSGIVRL
;
A
#
# COMPACT_ATOMS: atom_id res chain seq x y z
N MET A 1 -8.78 5.08 -16.62
CA MET A 1 -8.62 5.68 -15.26
C MET A 1 -7.95 4.68 -14.34
N TYR A 2 -7.07 5.12 -13.44
CA TYR A 2 -6.41 4.28 -12.44
C TYR A 2 -7.06 4.43 -11.06
N LEU A 3 -7.28 3.31 -10.39
CA LEU A 3 -7.83 3.21 -9.04
C LEU A 3 -6.69 2.79 -8.11
N MET A 4 -6.42 3.55 -7.06
CA MET A 4 -5.41 3.23 -6.05
C MET A 4 -6.08 2.96 -4.71
N TYR A 5 -5.94 1.74 -4.21
CA TYR A 5 -6.41 1.32 -2.88
C TYR A 5 -5.23 1.37 -1.92
N VAL A 6 -5.39 2.03 -0.78
CA VAL A 6 -4.27 2.33 0.12
C VAL A 6 -4.56 1.86 1.53
N ASP A 7 -3.56 1.25 2.13
CA ASP A 7 -3.56 0.95 3.55
C ASP A 7 -2.19 1.21 4.19
N GLU A 8 -2.18 1.29 5.52
CA GLU A 8 -1.02 1.66 6.32
C GLU A 8 -0.62 0.56 7.31
N SER A 9 0.66 0.45 7.59
CA SER A 9 1.17 -0.46 8.62
C SER A 9 2.19 0.24 9.51
N GLY A 10 2.04 0.09 10.81
CA GLY A 10 2.66 0.93 11.81
C GLY A 10 1.75 2.10 12.14
N ASP A 11 2.18 2.95 13.04
CA ASP A 11 1.49 4.17 13.41
C ASP A 11 2.37 5.39 13.17
N SER A 12 1.78 6.57 13.00
CA SER A 12 2.52 7.82 12.84
C SER A 12 3.03 8.40 14.17
N GLY A 13 2.61 7.85 15.32
CA GLY A 13 2.99 8.32 16.65
C GLY A 13 4.50 8.32 16.88
N MET A 14 5.00 9.33 17.60
CA MET A 14 6.43 9.50 17.91
C MET A 14 6.80 8.93 19.28
N THR A 15 5.94 9.13 20.28
CA THR A 15 6.15 8.69 21.68
C THR A 15 5.34 7.42 21.95
N ASN A 16 5.93 6.47 22.68
CA ASN A 16 5.32 5.19 23.04
C ASN A 16 4.81 4.37 21.83
N SER A 17 5.31 4.65 20.65
CA SER A 17 4.97 3.92 19.44
C SER A 17 5.78 2.61 19.36
N PRO A 18 5.11 1.46 19.15
CA PRO A 18 5.80 0.16 19.02
C PRO A 18 6.52 0.03 17.67
N SER A 19 6.31 0.97 16.75
CA SER A 19 6.88 0.94 15.40
C SER A 19 7.78 2.13 15.15
N ARG A 20 9.04 1.84 14.76
CA ARG A 20 9.96 2.86 14.23
C ARG A 20 9.53 3.37 12.86
N TYR A 21 8.89 2.52 12.07
CA TYR A 21 8.54 2.83 10.69
C TYR A 21 7.04 3.00 10.52
N PHE A 22 6.67 3.98 9.70
CA PHE A 22 5.32 4.14 9.16
C PHE A 22 5.36 3.78 7.68
N CYS A 23 4.54 2.83 7.27
CA CYS A 23 4.53 2.28 5.91
C CYS A 23 3.17 2.53 5.27
N LEU A 24 3.15 3.03 4.04
CA LEU A 24 1.97 3.09 3.18
C LEU A 24 2.17 2.16 1.98
N SER A 25 1.11 1.46 1.60
CA SER A 25 1.07 0.66 0.38
C SER A 25 -0.16 0.99 -0.44
N GLY A 26 0.04 1.40 -1.68
CA GLY A 26 -1.02 1.64 -2.66
C GLY A 26 -1.04 0.53 -3.70
N VAL A 27 -2.21 -0.08 -3.88
CA VAL A 27 -2.50 -1.09 -4.91
C VAL A 27 -3.17 -0.40 -6.07
N VAL A 28 -2.51 -0.31 -7.21
CA VAL A 28 -2.98 0.42 -8.39
C VAL A 28 -3.45 -0.55 -9.45
N VAL A 29 -4.68 -0.36 -9.95
CA VAL A 29 -5.28 -1.13 -11.05
C VAL A 29 -5.99 -0.17 -11.99
N HIS A 30 -5.93 -0.43 -13.31
CA HIS A 30 -6.73 0.31 -14.30
C HIS A 30 -8.19 -0.18 -14.30
N GLU A 31 -9.17 0.73 -14.43
CA GLU A 31 -10.61 0.41 -14.42
C GLU A 31 -11.00 -0.70 -15.41
N LEU A 32 -10.40 -0.72 -16.61
CA LEU A 32 -10.64 -1.74 -17.62
C LEU A 32 -10.11 -3.13 -17.24
N ARG A 33 -9.26 -3.22 -16.21
CA ARG A 33 -8.68 -4.47 -15.68
C ARG A 33 -9.21 -4.83 -14.30
N TRP A 34 -10.07 -3.99 -13.77
CA TRP A 34 -10.58 -4.13 -12.39
C TRP A 34 -11.38 -5.43 -12.22
N LYS A 35 -12.28 -5.75 -13.18
CA LYS A 35 -13.10 -6.97 -13.12
C LYS A 35 -12.26 -8.24 -13.20
N ASP A 36 -11.27 -8.28 -14.08
CA ASP A 36 -10.38 -9.43 -14.25
C ASP A 36 -9.58 -9.64 -12.95
N THR A 37 -9.03 -8.56 -12.39
CA THR A 37 -8.29 -8.60 -11.12
C THR A 37 -9.17 -9.03 -9.94
N LEU A 38 -10.43 -8.57 -9.90
CA LEU A 38 -11.39 -9.01 -8.90
C LEU A 38 -11.70 -10.50 -9.03
N ALA A 39 -11.85 -11.02 -10.25
CA ALA A 39 -12.09 -12.43 -10.50
C ALA A 39 -10.93 -13.30 -9.99
N ASP A 40 -9.69 -12.86 -10.18
CA ASP A 40 -8.49 -13.52 -9.65
C ASP A 40 -8.49 -13.55 -8.11
N LEU A 41 -8.88 -12.45 -7.46
CA LEU A 41 -9.00 -12.38 -6.00
C LEU A 41 -10.13 -13.27 -5.48
N LEU A 42 -11.29 -13.30 -6.16
CA LEU A 42 -12.40 -14.18 -5.81
C LEU A 42 -12.02 -15.66 -5.96
N SER A 43 -11.28 -16.02 -7.02
CA SER A 43 -10.76 -17.38 -7.20
C SER A 43 -9.87 -17.80 -6.03
N PHE A 44 -9.02 -16.91 -5.55
CA PHE A 44 -8.22 -17.14 -4.35
C PHE A 44 -9.09 -17.30 -3.09
N ARG A 45 -10.15 -16.52 -2.94
CA ARG A 45 -11.08 -16.62 -1.82
C ARG A 45 -11.84 -17.97 -1.84
N HIS A 46 -12.26 -18.43 -3.02
CA HIS A 46 -12.86 -19.76 -3.18
C HIS A 46 -11.87 -20.88 -2.82
N TRP A 47 -10.62 -20.74 -3.20
CA TRP A 47 -9.57 -21.67 -2.81
C TRP A 47 -9.36 -21.67 -1.28
N LEU A 48 -9.35 -20.51 -0.61
CA LEU A 48 -9.28 -20.45 0.85
C LEU A 48 -10.47 -21.12 1.51
N LYS A 49 -11.68 -20.97 0.97
CA LYS A 49 -12.88 -21.63 1.46
C LYS A 49 -12.75 -23.15 1.36
N SER A 50 -12.30 -23.68 0.24
CA SER A 50 -12.16 -25.13 0.03
C SER A 50 -11.03 -25.74 0.87
N THR A 51 -9.92 -25.03 1.06
CA THR A 51 -8.70 -25.55 1.70
C THR A 51 -8.69 -25.34 3.22
N TYR A 52 -9.12 -24.18 3.67
CA TYR A 52 -9.05 -23.76 5.08
C TYR A 52 -10.44 -23.52 5.69
N SER A 53 -11.51 -23.67 4.91
CA SER A 53 -12.89 -23.31 5.28
C SER A 53 -13.02 -21.87 5.80
N VAL A 54 -12.23 -20.94 5.23
CA VAL A 54 -12.37 -19.50 5.46
C VAL A 54 -13.45 -18.98 4.52
N TYR A 55 -14.45 -18.26 5.05
CA TYR A 55 -15.57 -17.79 4.25
C TYR A 55 -15.19 -16.64 3.34
N LEU A 56 -15.97 -16.44 2.26
CA LEU A 56 -15.69 -15.41 1.25
C LEU A 56 -15.76 -13.98 1.81
N ASP A 57 -16.65 -13.75 2.76
CA ASP A 57 -16.91 -12.49 3.45
C ASP A 57 -16.03 -12.26 4.69
N ASP A 58 -15.24 -13.27 5.09
CA ASP A 58 -14.28 -13.10 6.17
C ASP A 58 -13.16 -12.14 5.75
N GLU A 59 -12.89 -11.13 6.54
CA GLU A 59 -11.79 -10.19 6.29
C GLU A 59 -10.42 -10.86 6.50
N LEU A 60 -9.51 -10.65 5.56
CA LEU A 60 -8.11 -11.05 5.67
C LEU A 60 -7.27 -9.89 6.17
N HIS A 61 -7.33 -9.57 7.44
CA HIS A 61 -6.49 -8.55 8.06
C HIS A 61 -5.16 -9.16 8.52
N ALA A 62 -4.09 -8.97 7.75
CA ALA A 62 -2.82 -9.69 7.90
C ALA A 62 -2.17 -9.50 9.27
N ALA A 63 -2.19 -8.27 9.82
CA ALA A 63 -1.63 -7.98 11.13
C ALA A 63 -2.36 -8.70 12.27
N ASP A 64 -3.70 -8.72 12.25
CA ASP A 64 -4.51 -9.36 13.29
C ASP A 64 -4.45 -10.89 13.19
N MET A 65 -4.41 -11.44 11.98
CA MET A 65 -4.20 -12.88 11.76
C MET A 65 -2.95 -13.40 12.46
N ILE A 66 -1.89 -12.59 12.54
CA ILE A 66 -0.61 -12.99 13.15
C ILE A 66 -0.53 -12.58 14.61
N ASN A 67 -1.02 -11.40 15.00
CA ASN A 67 -0.75 -10.80 16.31
C ASN A 67 -1.96 -10.79 17.26
N LYS A 68 -3.18 -10.73 16.72
CA LYS A 68 -4.41 -10.56 17.51
C LYS A 68 -5.54 -11.45 17.00
N PRO A 69 -5.41 -12.79 17.17
CA PRO A 69 -6.37 -13.74 16.60
C PRO A 69 -7.81 -13.53 17.08
N SER A 70 -8.03 -12.94 18.25
CA SER A 70 -9.36 -12.61 18.76
C SER A 70 -10.12 -11.55 17.95
N ARG A 71 -9.43 -10.84 17.05
CA ARG A 71 -10.03 -9.79 16.21
C ARG A 71 -10.40 -10.25 14.81
N VAL A 72 -9.94 -11.43 14.38
CA VAL A 72 -10.28 -11.96 13.05
C VAL A 72 -11.58 -12.75 13.10
N ALA A 73 -12.15 -13.05 11.94
CA ALA A 73 -13.36 -13.84 11.81
C ALA A 73 -13.25 -15.23 12.47
N PRO A 74 -14.35 -15.82 12.97
CA PRO A 74 -14.33 -17.12 13.67
C PRO A 74 -13.68 -18.24 12.85
N SER A 75 -13.85 -18.27 11.53
CA SER A 75 -13.22 -19.24 10.65
C SER A 75 -11.68 -19.17 10.68
N LEU A 76 -11.12 -17.98 10.85
CA LEU A 76 -9.68 -17.74 10.99
C LEU A 76 -9.20 -17.97 12.43
N GLN A 77 -10.03 -17.69 13.44
CA GLN A 77 -9.67 -17.91 14.85
C GLN A 77 -9.37 -19.38 15.16
N ARG A 78 -10.14 -20.32 14.58
CA ARG A 78 -9.96 -21.76 14.78
C ARG A 78 -8.66 -22.30 14.18
N LEU A 79 -8.06 -21.59 13.22
CA LEU A 79 -6.81 -21.99 12.61
C LEU A 79 -5.63 -21.76 13.56
N LYS A 80 -4.65 -22.65 13.51
CA LYS A 80 -3.39 -22.46 14.23
C LYS A 80 -2.60 -21.28 13.65
N LYS A 81 -1.75 -20.69 14.45
CA LYS A 81 -0.96 -19.51 14.03
C LYS A 81 -0.12 -19.74 12.77
N HIS A 82 0.44 -20.95 12.61
CA HIS A 82 1.22 -21.30 11.43
C HIS A 82 0.36 -21.45 10.16
N GLU A 83 -0.92 -21.89 10.31
CA GLU A 83 -1.86 -21.96 9.19
C GLU A 83 -2.27 -20.55 8.73
N ARG A 84 -2.53 -19.64 9.67
CA ARG A 84 -2.76 -18.23 9.35
C ARG A 84 -1.55 -17.59 8.67
N LEU A 85 -0.33 -17.92 9.11
CA LEU A 85 0.89 -17.47 8.43
C LEU A 85 1.00 -18.06 7.02
N ALA A 86 0.60 -19.33 6.83
CA ALA A 86 0.55 -19.93 5.50
C ALA A 86 -0.45 -19.22 4.58
N ILE A 87 -1.62 -18.81 5.10
CA ILE A 87 -2.60 -18.01 4.34
C ILE A 87 -1.99 -16.66 3.92
N VAL A 88 -1.30 -15.95 4.82
CA VAL A 88 -0.61 -14.69 4.48
C VAL A 88 0.42 -14.91 3.37
N ARG A 89 1.17 -16.02 3.40
CA ARG A 89 2.12 -16.38 2.34
C ARG A 89 1.40 -16.63 1.01
N HIS A 90 0.34 -17.42 1.01
CA HIS A 90 -0.44 -17.73 -0.19
C HIS A 90 -1.10 -16.47 -0.75
N PHE A 91 -1.53 -15.55 0.11
CA PHE A 91 -2.07 -14.27 -0.34
C PHE A 91 -0.98 -13.42 -1.01
N ALA A 92 0.24 -13.37 -0.48
CA ALA A 92 1.36 -12.72 -1.14
C ALA A 92 1.67 -13.37 -2.51
N ASP A 93 1.63 -14.70 -2.61
CA ASP A 93 1.83 -15.42 -3.88
C ASP A 93 0.72 -15.12 -4.89
N GLN A 94 -0.54 -14.99 -4.43
CA GLN A 94 -1.67 -14.59 -5.27
C GLN A 94 -1.51 -13.15 -5.76
N ILE A 95 -1.15 -12.21 -4.88
CA ILE A 95 -0.92 -10.80 -5.24
C ILE A 95 0.19 -10.72 -6.31
N ALA A 96 1.25 -11.49 -6.18
CA ALA A 96 2.35 -11.52 -7.14
C ALA A 96 1.93 -11.97 -8.56
N ARG A 97 0.82 -12.70 -8.69
CA ARG A 97 0.26 -13.16 -9.97
C ARG A 97 -0.66 -12.14 -10.63
N LEU A 98 -1.07 -11.08 -9.94
CA LEU A 98 -1.96 -10.04 -10.47
C LEU A 98 -1.21 -9.14 -11.47
N SER A 99 -1.05 -9.60 -12.72
CA SER A 99 -0.24 -8.93 -13.74
C SER A 99 -0.68 -7.48 -14.03
N ASN A 100 -1.97 -7.19 -13.84
CA ASN A 100 -2.59 -5.88 -14.09
C ASN A 100 -2.44 -4.89 -12.93
N VAL A 101 -1.78 -5.28 -11.84
CA VAL A 101 -1.62 -4.47 -10.61
C VAL A 101 -0.19 -3.95 -10.51
N ARG A 102 -0.02 -2.77 -9.91
CA ARG A 102 1.29 -2.30 -9.41
C ARG A 102 1.15 -1.78 -7.99
N LEU A 103 2.21 -2.03 -7.21
CA LEU A 103 2.30 -1.65 -5.81
C LEU A 103 3.20 -0.43 -5.65
N LEU A 104 2.65 0.65 -5.12
CA LEU A 104 3.39 1.83 -4.69
C LEU A 104 3.65 1.73 -3.18
N ASN A 105 4.90 1.85 -2.77
CA ASN A 105 5.30 1.65 -1.38
C ASN A 105 6.11 2.83 -0.86
N VAL A 106 5.69 3.39 0.27
CA VAL A 106 6.37 4.49 0.97
C VAL A 106 6.68 4.06 2.39
N VAL A 107 7.89 4.34 2.84
CA VAL A 107 8.35 4.06 4.21
C VAL A 107 8.92 5.34 4.79
N VAL A 108 8.39 5.76 5.93
CA VAL A 108 8.95 6.86 6.73
C VAL A 108 9.68 6.27 7.94
N ASP A 109 10.98 6.60 8.08
CA ASP A 109 11.74 6.30 9.30
C ASP A 109 11.55 7.44 10.29
N LYS A 110 10.83 7.20 11.37
CA LYS A 110 10.53 8.21 12.39
C LYS A 110 11.77 8.71 13.13
N GLN A 111 12.87 7.96 13.09
CA GLN A 111 14.17 8.37 13.64
C GLN A 111 15.02 9.16 12.64
N GLY A 112 14.57 9.33 11.40
CA GLY A 112 15.23 10.10 10.34
C GLY A 112 15.05 11.62 10.43
N GLY A 113 14.86 12.19 11.63
CA GLY A 113 14.71 13.64 11.82
C GLY A 113 13.32 14.18 11.47
N VAL A 114 12.27 13.37 11.61
CA VAL A 114 10.89 13.82 11.45
C VAL A 114 10.41 14.44 12.76
N PRO A 115 9.89 15.69 12.76
CA PRO A 115 9.66 16.43 13.98
C PRO A 115 8.37 16.04 14.74
N SER A 116 7.38 15.45 14.07
CA SER A 116 6.08 15.15 14.68
C SER A 116 5.33 14.02 13.99
N ALA A 117 4.34 13.46 14.66
CA ALA A 117 3.42 12.45 14.10
C ALA A 117 2.65 12.97 12.88
N GLU A 118 2.23 14.24 12.91
CA GLU A 118 1.59 14.91 11.76
C GLU A 118 2.52 14.95 10.56
N GLU A 119 3.79 15.26 10.76
CA GLU A 119 4.78 15.33 9.68
C GLU A 119 5.13 13.94 9.13
N VAL A 120 5.14 12.88 9.96
CA VAL A 120 5.27 11.49 9.51
C VAL A 120 4.14 11.15 8.54
N PHE A 121 2.90 11.40 8.96
CA PHE A 121 1.70 11.14 8.16
C PHE A 121 1.69 11.97 6.88
N ARG A 122 1.93 13.28 6.99
CA ARG A 122 1.98 14.21 5.86
C ARG A 122 3.02 13.77 4.82
N ARG A 123 4.27 13.54 5.22
CA ARG A 123 5.34 13.12 4.29
C ARG A 123 5.00 11.84 3.56
N ALA A 124 4.44 10.85 4.26
CA ALA A 124 4.06 9.58 3.64
C ALA A 124 3.01 9.79 2.55
N TRP A 125 1.92 10.49 2.87
CA TRP A 125 0.81 10.69 1.95
C TRP A 125 1.14 11.64 0.79
N TYR A 126 1.85 12.75 1.05
CA TYR A 126 2.34 13.64 -0.03
C TYR A 126 3.20 12.86 -1.02
N THR A 127 4.09 12.02 -0.51
CA THR A 127 4.95 11.20 -1.35
C THR A 127 4.15 10.19 -2.15
N LEU A 128 3.18 9.50 -1.55
CA LEU A 128 2.34 8.54 -2.24
C LEU A 128 1.52 9.21 -3.35
N PHE A 129 0.87 10.35 -3.05
CA PHE A 129 0.13 11.14 -4.06
C PHE A 129 1.04 11.54 -5.22
N GLN A 130 2.23 12.07 -4.92
CA GLN A 130 3.20 12.48 -5.94
C GLN A 130 3.66 11.30 -6.81
N ARG A 131 3.88 10.11 -6.22
CA ARG A 131 4.28 8.93 -6.99
C ARG A 131 3.14 8.41 -7.85
N PHE A 132 1.93 8.43 -7.37
CA PHE A 132 0.75 8.05 -8.14
C PHE A 132 0.54 9.00 -9.33
N GLU A 133 0.51 10.32 -9.08
CA GLU A 133 0.44 11.37 -10.11
C GLU A 133 1.49 11.17 -11.21
N ASN A 134 2.76 11.09 -10.82
CA ASN A 134 3.87 10.97 -11.77
C ASN A 134 3.82 9.67 -12.57
N THR A 135 3.41 8.56 -11.95
CA THR A 135 3.37 7.25 -12.62
C THR A 135 2.24 7.20 -13.65
N ILE A 136 1.09 7.86 -13.40
CA ILE A 136 0.02 8.03 -14.40
C ILE A 136 0.52 8.90 -15.54
N ARG A 137 1.02 10.09 -15.25
CA ARG A 137 1.50 11.08 -16.25
C ARG A 137 2.57 10.49 -17.18
N ASN A 138 3.44 9.67 -16.64
CA ASN A 138 4.51 9.00 -17.39
C ASN A 138 4.08 7.67 -18.01
N GLN A 139 2.80 7.28 -17.91
CA GLN A 139 2.24 6.03 -18.46
C GLN A 139 3.00 4.76 -18.03
N ASN A 140 3.51 4.74 -16.80
CA ASN A 140 4.34 3.66 -16.26
C ASN A 140 3.56 2.55 -15.54
N PHE A 141 2.22 2.69 -15.42
CA PHE A 141 1.37 1.60 -14.94
C PHE A 141 0.97 0.66 -16.09
N PRO A 142 0.64 -0.63 -15.78
CA PRO A 142 -0.02 -1.50 -16.74
C PRO A 142 -1.39 -0.94 -17.14
N GLY A 143 -1.77 -1.13 -18.38
CA GLY A 143 -3.07 -0.66 -18.88
C GLY A 143 -2.95 -0.08 -20.27
N PRO A 144 -4.02 0.55 -20.76
CA PRO A 144 -4.08 1.08 -22.13
C PRO A 144 -3.15 2.27 -22.38
N LYS A 145 -2.61 2.91 -21.30
CA LYS A 145 -1.70 4.07 -21.39
C LYS A 145 -2.30 5.26 -22.14
N ASN A 146 -3.54 5.60 -21.83
CA ASN A 146 -4.18 6.76 -22.42
C ASN A 146 -3.56 8.04 -21.85
N THR A 147 -3.39 9.05 -22.70
CA THR A 147 -2.82 10.35 -22.30
C THR A 147 -3.71 11.14 -21.36
N ASP A 148 -5.00 10.87 -21.36
CA ASP A 148 -6.05 11.50 -20.54
C ASP A 148 -6.45 10.67 -19.31
N ASP A 149 -5.72 9.57 -19.02
CA ASP A 149 -5.96 8.78 -17.82
C ASP A 149 -5.88 9.63 -16.55
N ARG A 150 -6.82 9.37 -15.65
CA ARG A 150 -6.94 10.02 -14.33
C ARG A 150 -6.78 8.99 -13.22
N GLY A 151 -6.64 9.46 -11.99
CA GLY A 151 -6.52 8.63 -10.81
C GLY A 151 -7.54 8.98 -9.74
N ILE A 152 -8.05 7.96 -9.05
CA ILE A 152 -8.89 8.08 -7.85
C ILE A 152 -8.24 7.25 -6.74
N ILE A 153 -8.36 7.73 -5.50
CA ILE A 153 -7.72 7.13 -4.33
C ILE A 153 -8.77 6.65 -3.34
N PHE A 154 -8.63 5.39 -2.94
CA PHE A 154 -9.47 4.72 -1.95
C PHE A 154 -8.61 4.30 -0.75
N PRO A 155 -8.44 5.13 0.27
CA PRO A 155 -7.77 4.72 1.50
C PRO A 155 -8.71 3.87 2.36
N ASP A 156 -8.14 2.99 3.20
CA ASP A 156 -8.87 2.40 4.31
C ASP A 156 -9.27 3.48 5.32
N GLN A 157 -10.00 3.10 6.36
CA GLN A 157 -10.46 4.02 7.40
C GLN A 157 -9.27 4.73 8.08
N THR A 158 -9.07 5.99 7.68
CA THR A 158 -8.02 6.89 8.19
C THR A 158 -8.56 8.32 8.28
N ASP A 159 -7.71 9.32 8.54
CA ASP A 159 -8.13 10.72 8.63
C ASP A 159 -8.40 11.34 7.24
N GLY A 160 -9.58 11.04 6.69
CA GLY A 160 -10.01 11.54 5.37
C GLY A 160 -9.98 13.06 5.23
N GLY A 161 -10.29 13.79 6.30
CA GLY A 161 -10.25 15.26 6.30
C GLY A 161 -8.83 15.80 6.08
N LYS A 162 -7.82 15.16 6.71
CA LYS A 162 -6.42 15.50 6.45
C LYS A 162 -6.02 15.18 5.01
N LEU A 163 -6.43 14.03 4.50
CA LEU A 163 -6.07 13.62 3.13
C LEU A 163 -6.64 14.58 2.09
N SER A 164 -7.91 14.99 2.22
CA SER A 164 -8.53 15.99 1.33
C SER A 164 -7.79 17.32 1.40
N ARG A 165 -7.45 17.78 2.61
CA ARG A 165 -6.67 19.01 2.78
C ARG A 165 -5.31 18.90 2.08
N TYR A 166 -4.57 17.81 2.28
CA TYR A 166 -3.26 17.61 1.69
C TYR A 166 -3.32 17.56 0.16
N LEU A 167 -4.29 16.85 -0.39
CA LEU A 167 -4.44 16.77 -1.83
C LEU A 167 -4.80 18.14 -2.44
N ASN A 168 -5.68 18.91 -1.78
CA ASN A 168 -6.03 20.25 -2.21
C ASN A 168 -4.83 21.22 -2.12
N GLU A 169 -4.02 21.15 -1.06
CA GLU A 169 -2.76 21.89 -0.98
C GLU A 169 -1.85 21.59 -2.18
N MET A 170 -1.69 20.29 -2.53
CA MET A 170 -0.85 19.86 -3.66
C MET A 170 -1.46 20.20 -5.03
N ARG A 171 -2.78 20.35 -5.15
CA ARG A 171 -3.44 20.88 -6.36
C ARG A 171 -3.17 22.37 -6.55
N MET A 172 -3.09 23.15 -5.46
CA MET A 172 -2.80 24.57 -5.51
C MET A 172 -1.30 24.83 -5.69
N ARG A 173 -0.46 24.10 -4.97
CA ARG A 173 0.98 24.27 -4.98
C ARG A 173 1.69 22.99 -4.52
N ASN A 174 2.63 22.52 -5.35
CA ASN A 174 3.41 21.32 -5.06
C ASN A 174 4.89 21.52 -5.45
N PRO A 175 5.67 22.21 -4.60
CA PRO A 175 7.08 22.52 -4.90
C PRO A 175 7.94 21.26 -4.75
N LEU A 176 8.47 20.77 -5.87
CA LEU A 176 9.40 19.65 -5.93
C LEU A 176 10.85 20.13 -5.96
N LYS A 177 11.68 19.54 -5.12
CA LYS A 177 13.12 19.78 -5.14
C LYS A 177 13.75 19.00 -6.30
N VAL A 178 14.26 19.72 -7.29
CA VAL A 178 14.90 19.16 -8.50
C VAL A 178 16.39 19.43 -8.45
N ARG A 179 17.20 18.40 -8.76
CA ARG A 179 18.65 18.54 -8.87
C ARG A 179 19.03 18.92 -10.29
N GLN A 180 19.82 19.96 -10.45
CA GLN A 180 20.42 20.34 -11.73
C GLN A 180 21.61 19.44 -12.10
N PRO A 181 22.00 19.35 -13.37
CA PRO A 181 23.14 18.53 -13.81
C PRO A 181 24.46 18.86 -13.08
N HIS A 182 24.67 20.13 -12.74
CA HIS A 182 25.86 20.62 -12.01
C HIS A 182 25.75 20.54 -10.48
N GLY A 183 24.72 19.82 -9.96
CA GLY A 183 24.59 19.50 -8.54
C GLY A 183 23.76 20.48 -7.70
N ALA A 184 23.50 21.69 -8.15
CA ALA A 184 22.63 22.64 -7.47
C ALA A 184 21.17 22.15 -7.41
N PHE A 185 20.39 22.67 -6.45
CA PHE A 185 18.98 22.36 -6.34
C PHE A 185 18.13 23.59 -6.60
N TYR A 186 16.97 23.40 -7.24
CA TYR A 186 15.92 24.39 -7.34
C TYR A 186 14.57 23.78 -7.04
N TYR A 187 13.57 24.60 -6.78
CA TYR A 187 12.20 24.15 -6.59
C TYR A 187 11.39 24.43 -7.85
N LYS A 188 10.78 23.37 -8.38
CA LYS A 188 9.82 23.45 -9.48
C LYS A 188 8.44 23.20 -8.92
N ASP A 189 7.50 24.09 -9.16
CA ASP A 189 6.11 23.87 -8.78
C ASP A 189 5.44 22.96 -9.81
N GLU A 190 4.96 21.81 -9.34
CA GLU A 190 4.30 20.78 -10.16
C GLU A 190 2.97 20.36 -9.50
N PRO A 191 1.92 21.21 -9.57
CA PRO A 191 0.62 20.88 -8.98
C PRO A 191 0.08 19.56 -9.49
N ILE A 192 -0.65 18.84 -8.63
CA ILE A 192 -1.35 17.61 -8.99
C ILE A 192 -2.50 17.93 -9.94
N LYS A 193 -2.61 17.19 -11.05
CA LYS A 193 -3.56 17.43 -12.14
C LYS A 193 -4.37 16.21 -12.55
N VAL A 194 -3.81 15.00 -12.41
CA VAL A 194 -4.47 13.79 -12.89
C VAL A 194 -5.20 13.02 -11.78
N ILE A 195 -4.86 13.28 -10.51
CA ILE A 195 -5.65 12.76 -9.40
C ILE A 195 -6.91 13.64 -9.28
N ILE A 196 -8.05 13.05 -9.59
CA ILE A 196 -9.36 13.69 -9.49
C ILE A 196 -10.05 13.28 -8.19
N GLU A 197 -11.03 14.05 -7.76
CA GLU A 197 -11.78 13.87 -6.52
C GLU A 197 -10.91 13.84 -5.24
N ASP A 198 -11.56 13.97 -4.12
CA ASP A 198 -10.95 13.76 -2.81
C ASP A 198 -10.83 12.27 -2.52
N PRO A 199 -9.90 11.85 -1.66
CA PRO A 199 -9.77 10.46 -1.28
C PRO A 199 -11.05 9.91 -0.66
N MET A 200 -11.58 8.81 -1.20
CA MET A 200 -12.84 8.20 -0.78
C MET A 200 -12.58 7.01 0.14
N LEU A 201 -12.88 7.16 1.43
CA LEU A 201 -12.67 6.12 2.44
C LEU A 201 -13.43 4.83 2.09
N ARG A 202 -12.78 3.68 2.29
CA ARG A 202 -13.36 2.36 2.10
C ARG A 202 -13.14 1.50 3.34
N ASP A 203 -14.16 0.74 3.72
CA ASP A 203 -14.04 -0.29 4.77
C ASP A 203 -13.37 -1.53 4.17
N SER A 204 -12.28 -1.99 4.79
CA SER A 204 -11.53 -3.18 4.40
C SER A 204 -12.39 -4.44 4.41
N ARG A 205 -13.39 -4.55 5.29
CA ARG A 205 -14.33 -5.67 5.34
C ARG A 205 -15.10 -5.87 4.05
N GLY A 206 -15.46 -4.78 3.37
CA GLY A 206 -16.19 -4.79 2.10
C GLY A 206 -15.31 -4.67 0.85
N SER A 207 -13.97 -4.65 0.96
CA SER A 207 -13.08 -4.39 -0.16
C SER A 207 -11.89 -5.33 -0.23
N PHE A 208 -11.90 -6.28 -1.17
CA PHE A 208 -10.76 -7.17 -1.40
C PHE A 208 -9.48 -6.41 -1.78
N PHE A 209 -9.59 -5.28 -2.49
CA PHE A 209 -8.44 -4.47 -2.86
C PHE A 209 -7.81 -3.75 -1.66
N ILE A 210 -8.60 -3.30 -0.68
CA ILE A 210 -8.05 -2.77 0.59
C ILE A 210 -7.38 -3.90 1.37
N GLN A 211 -7.96 -5.11 1.43
CA GLN A 211 -7.30 -6.27 2.06
C GLN A 211 -5.98 -6.64 1.37
N VAL A 212 -5.86 -6.44 0.07
CA VAL A 212 -4.57 -6.56 -0.64
C VAL A 212 -3.61 -5.48 -0.15
N ALA A 213 -4.05 -4.22 -0.03
CA ALA A 213 -3.21 -3.13 0.44
C ALA A 213 -2.74 -3.35 1.89
N ASP A 214 -3.63 -3.82 2.80
CA ASP A 214 -3.29 -4.24 4.17
C ASP A 214 -2.18 -5.31 4.17
N CYS A 215 -2.38 -6.38 3.41
CA CYS A 215 -1.39 -7.46 3.33
C CYS A 215 -0.02 -6.93 2.85
N VAL A 216 0.00 -6.08 1.83
CA VAL A 216 1.23 -5.50 1.28
C VAL A 216 1.90 -4.58 2.30
N ALA A 217 1.15 -3.68 2.95
CA ALA A 217 1.66 -2.76 3.97
C ALA A 217 2.22 -3.53 5.19
N PHE A 218 1.49 -4.56 5.64
CA PHE A 218 1.96 -5.45 6.70
C PHE A 218 3.27 -6.13 6.31
N LEU A 219 3.35 -6.76 5.13
CA LEU A 219 4.55 -7.45 4.67
C LEU A 219 5.74 -6.50 4.47
N LEU A 220 5.50 -5.30 3.95
CA LEU A 220 6.50 -4.25 3.82
C LEU A 220 7.10 -3.92 5.19
N LYS A 221 6.26 -3.66 6.19
CA LYS A 221 6.72 -3.40 7.56
C LYS A 221 7.47 -4.59 8.14
N GLN A 222 6.96 -5.83 7.97
CA GLN A 222 7.62 -7.03 8.46
C GLN A 222 8.97 -7.30 7.78
N SER A 223 9.19 -6.82 6.57
CA SER A 223 10.49 -6.93 5.88
C SER A 223 11.57 -6.02 6.48
N ILE A 224 11.16 -4.94 7.14
CA ILE A 224 12.06 -3.91 7.71
C ILE A 224 12.18 -4.07 9.22
N GLN A 225 11.05 -4.25 9.89
CA GLN A 225 10.95 -4.40 11.35
C GLN A 225 10.05 -5.60 11.68
N PRO A 226 10.57 -6.82 11.52
CA PRO A 226 9.80 -8.03 11.77
C PRO A 226 9.50 -8.23 13.25
N CYS A 227 8.27 -8.60 13.58
CA CYS A 227 7.96 -9.12 14.91
C CYS A 227 8.65 -10.47 15.13
N SER A 228 8.81 -10.88 16.41
CA SER A 228 9.55 -12.09 16.78
C SER A 228 9.02 -13.35 16.07
N TYR A 229 7.70 -13.47 15.91
CA TYR A 229 7.10 -14.60 15.22
C TYR A 229 7.44 -14.62 13.73
N MET A 230 7.26 -13.51 13.03
CA MET A 230 7.59 -13.39 11.59
C MET A 230 9.08 -13.67 11.34
N ARG A 231 9.97 -13.16 12.20
CA ARG A 231 11.40 -13.41 12.11
C ARG A 231 11.72 -14.90 12.25
N ARG A 232 11.18 -15.56 13.29
CA ARG A 232 11.44 -16.98 13.58
C ARG A 232 10.94 -17.92 12.50
N HIS A 233 9.83 -17.56 11.82
CA HIS A 233 9.18 -18.43 10.82
C HIS A 233 9.40 -17.97 9.37
N GLY A 234 10.42 -17.12 9.12
CA GLY A 234 10.79 -16.70 7.76
C GLY A 234 9.82 -15.72 7.09
N GLY A 235 8.79 -15.25 7.81
CA GLY A 235 7.77 -14.37 7.27
C GLY A 235 8.29 -12.96 6.90
N SER A 236 9.44 -12.56 7.46
CA SER A 236 10.12 -11.31 7.08
C SER A 236 10.55 -11.29 5.60
N ALA A 237 10.71 -12.45 4.97
CA ALA A 237 11.07 -12.54 3.55
C ALA A 237 9.85 -12.51 2.61
N TYR A 238 8.61 -12.53 3.11
CA TYR A 238 7.42 -12.67 2.27
C TYR A 238 7.18 -11.46 1.35
N PHE A 239 7.60 -10.27 1.75
CA PHE A 239 7.53 -9.08 0.88
C PHE A 239 8.26 -9.28 -0.46
N ARG A 240 9.36 -10.05 -0.48
CA ARG A 240 10.11 -10.33 -1.71
C ARG A 240 9.30 -11.10 -2.76
N ARG A 241 8.24 -11.82 -2.33
CA ARG A 241 7.32 -12.52 -3.25
C ARG A 241 6.56 -11.57 -4.16
N LEU A 242 6.36 -10.32 -3.70
CA LEU A 242 5.64 -9.28 -4.41
C LEU A 242 6.47 -8.60 -5.52
N ASP A 243 7.74 -9.00 -5.70
CA ASP A 243 8.66 -8.37 -6.67
C ASP A 243 8.08 -8.22 -8.10
N PRO A 244 7.30 -9.19 -8.65
CA PRO A 244 6.73 -9.07 -9.99
C PRO A 244 5.76 -7.89 -10.16
N VAL A 245 5.12 -7.44 -9.09
CA VAL A 245 4.08 -6.39 -9.12
C VAL A 245 4.53 -5.07 -8.48
N LEU A 246 5.79 -4.95 -8.07
CA LEU A 246 6.32 -3.70 -7.53
C LEU A 246 6.44 -2.62 -8.62
N CYS A 247 6.02 -1.41 -8.31
CA CYS A 247 6.20 -0.24 -9.17
C CYS A 247 7.63 0.29 -9.07
N ARG A 248 8.54 -0.24 -9.86
CA ARG A 248 9.97 0.15 -9.85
C ARG A 248 10.20 1.61 -10.25
N TYR A 249 9.29 2.20 -11.01
CA TYR A 249 9.32 3.61 -11.42
C TYR A 249 9.06 4.60 -10.27
N ALA A 250 8.53 4.13 -9.14
CA ALA A 250 8.25 4.99 -7.98
C ALA A 250 9.53 5.53 -7.32
N SER A 251 10.66 4.81 -7.43
CA SER A 251 11.95 5.26 -6.89
C SER A 251 13.11 4.69 -7.68
N TYR A 252 13.89 5.53 -8.34
CA TYR A 252 15.13 5.13 -9.01
C TYR A 252 16.27 4.80 -8.02
N LYS A 253 16.14 5.25 -6.76
CA LYS A 253 17.15 4.98 -5.70
C LYS A 253 17.01 3.59 -5.10
N ASN A 254 15.91 2.89 -5.36
CA ASN A 254 15.63 1.59 -4.79
C ASN A 254 15.18 0.64 -5.91
N PRO A 255 15.87 -0.50 -6.12
CA PRO A 255 15.53 -1.45 -7.20
C PRO A 255 14.10 -1.99 -7.13
N SER A 256 13.53 -2.06 -5.94
CA SER A 256 12.13 -2.47 -5.72
C SER A 256 11.14 -1.30 -5.79
N GLY A 257 11.57 -0.09 -6.13
CA GLY A 257 10.71 1.09 -6.22
C GLY A 257 10.18 1.62 -4.87
N ILE A 258 10.64 1.10 -3.74
CA ILE A 258 10.21 1.57 -2.41
C ILE A 258 10.78 2.97 -2.16
N VAL A 259 9.92 3.93 -1.86
CA VAL A 259 10.35 5.28 -1.47
C VAL A 259 10.62 5.30 0.04
N ARG A 260 11.83 5.67 0.43
CA ARG A 260 12.24 5.79 1.84
C ARG A 260 12.50 7.26 2.19
N LEU A 261 11.93 7.70 3.29
CA LEU A 261 11.99 9.06 3.82
C LEU A 261 12.58 9.05 5.23
#